data_ea035bb5f42145f326b4913fdabd7e3a
#
_entry.id   ea035bb5f42145f326b4913fdabd7e3a
#
_cell.length_a   1.000
_cell.length_b   1.000
_cell.length_c   1.000
_cell.angle_alpha   90.00
_cell.angle_beta   90.00
_cell.angle_gamma   90.00
#
_symmetry.space_group_name_H-M   'P 1'
#
loop_
_entity.id
_entity.type
_entity.pdbx_description
1 polymer ?
#
loop_
_entity_poly.entity_id
_entity_poly.type
_entity_poly.pdbx_seq_one_letter_code
_entity_poly.pdbx_strand_id
1 'polypeptide(L)'
;MRNIATAVAGAALMASVAFAQAAKSQTVNGLQVTVSGVQRMEKAGLRDCPPGTNSVNAVERPGDQLSVVKVAFKVLPSFKAGPMKRPVATAADGITYNTSVQFVDAGSVPEYSCEFVYRVPRGTVLKSLQVESATLDLPALDK
;
A
#
# COMPACT_ATOMS: atom_id res chain seq x y z
N MET A 1 -22.77 5.70 67.88
CA MET A 1 -23.15 5.00 66.61
C MET A 1 -22.60 5.81 65.46
N ARG A 2 -21.55 5.34 64.83
CA ARG A 2 -20.88 6.03 63.67
C ARG A 2 -20.95 5.11 62.46
N ASN A 3 -21.78 5.49 61.49
CA ASN A 3 -21.86 4.81 60.20
C ASN A 3 -20.72 5.28 59.30
N ILE A 4 -19.85 4.35 58.97
CA ILE A 4 -18.80 4.59 57.97
C ILE A 4 -19.36 4.11 56.63
N ALA A 5 -19.59 5.06 55.70
CA ALA A 5 -19.97 4.76 54.34
C ALA A 5 -18.68 4.58 53.51
N THR A 6 -18.45 3.36 53.07
CA THR A 6 -17.31 3.04 52.16
C THR A 6 -17.73 3.32 50.72
N ALA A 7 -17.15 4.34 50.11
CA ALA A 7 -17.31 4.62 48.70
C ALA A 7 -16.36 3.70 47.89
N VAL A 8 -16.91 2.82 47.08
CA VAL A 8 -16.16 2.05 46.09
C VAL A 8 -16.05 2.86 44.82
N ALA A 9 -14.83 3.34 44.52
CA ALA A 9 -14.53 3.98 43.26
C ALA A 9 -14.30 2.91 42.20
N GLY A 10 -15.26 2.71 41.31
CA GLY A 10 -15.11 1.84 40.14
C GLY A 10 -14.28 2.57 39.06
N ALA A 11 -13.05 2.13 38.81
CA ALA A 11 -12.26 2.55 37.69
C ALA A 11 -12.76 1.86 36.42
N ALA A 12 -13.44 2.60 35.54
CA ALA A 12 -13.81 2.10 34.22
C ALA A 12 -12.58 2.12 33.32
N LEU A 13 -12.00 0.95 33.05
CA LEU A 13 -11.00 0.77 31.98
C LEU A 13 -11.69 0.92 30.64
N MET A 14 -11.51 2.06 30.00
CA MET A 14 -11.89 2.23 28.59
C MET A 14 -10.83 1.52 27.73
N ALA A 15 -11.14 0.32 27.27
CA ALA A 15 -10.37 -0.36 26.25
C ALA A 15 -10.60 0.37 24.93
N SER A 16 -9.58 1.11 24.45
CA SER A 16 -9.57 1.68 23.11
C SER A 16 -9.47 0.56 22.10
N VAL A 17 -10.57 0.18 21.47
CA VAL A 17 -10.57 -0.75 20.35
C VAL A 17 -10.06 0.03 19.15
N ALA A 18 -8.81 -0.17 18.79
CA ALA A 18 -8.26 0.31 17.53
C ALA A 18 -8.93 -0.48 16.41
N PHE A 19 -9.86 0.11 15.70
CA PHE A 19 -10.41 -0.44 14.47
C PHE A 19 -9.29 -0.38 13.41
N ALA A 20 -8.65 -1.51 13.13
CA ALA A 20 -7.86 -1.66 11.92
C ALA A 20 -8.80 -1.41 10.72
N GLN A 21 -8.56 -0.34 9.96
CA GLN A 21 -9.32 -0.11 8.73
C GLN A 21 -9.07 -1.28 7.80
N ALA A 22 -10.13 -1.98 7.42
CA ALA A 22 -10.05 -3.06 6.45
C ALA A 22 -9.47 -2.49 5.14
N ALA A 23 -8.45 -3.17 4.59
CA ALA A 23 -7.84 -2.78 3.33
C ALA A 23 -8.92 -2.73 2.23
N LYS A 24 -9.04 -1.59 1.56
CA LYS A 24 -10.01 -1.41 0.48
C LYS A 24 -9.53 -2.16 -0.75
N SER A 25 -10.36 -3.03 -1.29
CA SER A 25 -10.12 -3.74 -2.55
C SER A 25 -10.94 -3.13 -3.67
N GLN A 26 -10.37 -3.10 -4.87
CA GLN A 26 -11.08 -2.76 -6.10
C GLN A 26 -10.82 -3.82 -7.16
N THR A 27 -11.78 -4.02 -8.04
CA THR A 27 -11.65 -4.94 -9.18
C THR A 27 -11.56 -4.14 -10.47
N VAL A 28 -10.51 -4.39 -11.24
CA VAL A 28 -10.26 -3.75 -12.53
C VAL A 28 -9.69 -4.78 -13.52
N ASN A 29 -10.26 -4.86 -14.72
CA ASN A 29 -9.81 -5.78 -15.79
C ASN A 29 -9.63 -7.25 -15.33
N GLY A 30 -10.50 -7.73 -14.42
CA GLY A 30 -10.38 -9.07 -13.86
C GLY A 30 -9.27 -9.25 -12.80
N LEU A 31 -8.67 -8.17 -12.33
CA LEU A 31 -7.76 -8.16 -11.19
C LEU A 31 -8.47 -7.56 -9.97
N GLN A 32 -8.51 -8.29 -8.88
CA GLN A 32 -8.82 -7.73 -7.58
C GLN A 32 -7.55 -7.17 -6.96
N VAL A 33 -7.54 -5.88 -6.66
CA VAL A 33 -6.36 -5.13 -6.21
C VAL A 33 -6.60 -4.61 -4.80
N THR A 34 -5.66 -4.87 -3.90
CA THR A 34 -5.73 -4.45 -2.50
C THR A 34 -4.40 -3.83 -2.07
N VAL A 35 -4.41 -2.59 -1.60
CA VAL A 35 -3.22 -1.98 -1.01
C VAL A 35 -3.05 -2.50 0.42
N SER A 36 -1.88 -3.09 0.70
CA SER A 36 -1.55 -3.65 2.02
C SER A 36 -0.79 -2.67 2.92
N GLY A 37 -0.03 -1.74 2.35
CA GLY A 37 0.74 -0.76 3.13
C GLY A 37 1.64 0.11 2.28
N VAL A 38 2.19 1.14 2.91
CA VAL A 38 3.20 2.04 2.34
C VAL A 38 4.36 2.16 3.32
N GLN A 39 5.58 1.90 2.85
CA GLN A 39 6.80 1.95 3.67
C GLN A 39 7.83 2.87 3.03
N ARG A 40 8.66 3.49 3.87
CA ARG A 40 9.86 4.19 3.43
C ARG A 40 11.05 3.24 3.53
N MET A 41 11.89 3.20 2.49
CA MET A 41 13.09 2.36 2.44
C MET A 41 14.27 3.16 1.86
N GLU A 42 15.47 2.89 2.35
CA GLU A 42 16.72 3.48 1.80
C GLU A 42 17.16 2.79 0.52
N LYS A 43 16.88 1.50 0.43
CA LYS A 43 17.16 0.64 -0.73
C LYS A 43 15.94 -0.20 -1.02
N ALA A 44 15.50 -0.20 -2.25
CA ALA A 44 14.36 -0.98 -2.68
C ALA A 44 14.63 -1.61 -4.05
N GLY A 45 14.12 -2.80 -4.22
CA GLY A 45 14.12 -3.54 -5.46
C GLY A 45 12.82 -4.29 -5.60
N LEU A 46 12.71 -5.08 -6.65
CA LEU A 46 11.53 -5.92 -6.84
C LEU A 46 11.45 -6.99 -5.75
N ARG A 47 10.34 -7.00 -5.04
CA ARG A 47 10.03 -8.03 -4.04
C ARG A 47 8.60 -8.51 -4.23
N ASP A 48 8.40 -9.78 -3.92
CA ASP A 48 7.08 -10.43 -3.88
C ASP A 48 6.26 -10.32 -5.17
N CYS A 49 6.88 -9.93 -6.29
CA CYS A 49 6.20 -9.88 -7.58
C CYS A 49 6.29 -11.22 -8.31
N PRO A 50 5.36 -11.51 -9.25
CA PRO A 50 5.37 -12.77 -9.98
C PRO A 50 6.63 -12.93 -10.84
N PRO A 51 7.02 -14.18 -11.16
CA PRO A 51 8.06 -14.44 -12.13
C PRO A 51 7.80 -13.73 -13.47
N GLY A 52 8.82 -13.20 -14.11
CA GLY A 52 8.70 -12.43 -15.35
C GLY A 52 8.49 -10.92 -15.15
N THR A 53 8.15 -10.48 -13.95
CA THR A 53 8.14 -9.05 -13.61
C THR A 53 9.56 -8.53 -13.50
N ASN A 54 9.85 -7.39 -14.11
CA ASN A 54 11.15 -6.76 -14.01
C ASN A 54 11.09 -5.37 -13.39
N SER A 55 12.17 -4.99 -12.71
CA SER A 55 12.33 -3.68 -12.13
C SER A 55 13.80 -3.24 -12.14
N VAL A 56 13.99 -1.97 -11.90
CA VAL A 56 15.29 -1.38 -11.61
C VAL A 56 15.42 -1.24 -10.09
N ASN A 57 16.52 -1.74 -9.53
CA ASN A 57 16.86 -1.50 -8.14
C ASN A 57 17.05 -0.01 -7.89
N ALA A 58 16.46 0.50 -6.82
CA ALA A 58 16.51 1.88 -6.43
C ALA A 58 17.26 2.05 -5.11
N VAL A 59 18.05 3.11 -5.01
CA VAL A 59 18.73 3.54 -3.79
C VAL A 59 18.31 4.98 -3.50
N GLU A 60 18.08 5.32 -2.25
CA GLU A 60 17.78 6.69 -1.81
C GLU A 60 18.92 7.62 -2.24
N ARG A 61 18.55 8.82 -2.69
CA ARG A 61 19.51 9.88 -3.06
C ARG A 61 19.34 11.07 -2.10
N PRO A 62 20.36 11.91 -1.94
CA PRO A 62 20.21 13.15 -1.17
C PRO A 62 19.00 13.97 -1.66
N GLY A 63 18.13 14.37 -0.75
CA GLY A 63 16.90 15.10 -1.04
C GLY A 63 15.68 14.26 -1.45
N ASP A 64 15.89 12.98 -1.77
CA ASP A 64 14.79 12.04 -2.12
C ASP A 64 14.52 11.05 -0.99
N GLN A 65 13.43 10.33 -1.14
CA GLN A 65 13.11 9.11 -0.40
C GLN A 65 12.53 8.07 -1.35
N LEU A 66 12.61 6.80 -0.97
CA LEU A 66 11.89 5.73 -1.65
C LEU A 66 10.65 5.38 -0.83
N SER A 67 9.48 5.57 -1.44
CA SER A 67 8.20 5.11 -0.92
C SER A 67 7.82 3.82 -1.62
N VAL A 68 7.62 2.75 -0.85
CA VAL A 68 7.30 1.42 -1.37
C VAL A 68 5.85 1.12 -1.04
N VAL A 69 5.04 0.89 -2.06
CA VAL A 69 3.63 0.54 -1.93
C VAL A 69 3.47 -0.96 -2.18
N LYS A 70 3.02 -1.68 -1.16
CA LYS A 70 2.73 -3.11 -1.26
C LYS A 70 1.28 -3.32 -1.68
N VAL A 71 1.10 -4.05 -2.78
CA VAL A 71 -0.20 -4.31 -3.40
C VAL A 71 -0.39 -5.81 -3.56
N ALA A 72 -1.51 -6.33 -3.08
CA ALA A 72 -1.94 -7.70 -3.30
C ALA A 72 -2.88 -7.78 -4.50
N PHE A 73 -2.68 -8.78 -5.33
CA PHE A 73 -3.47 -9.06 -6.53
C PHE A 73 -4.08 -10.46 -6.47
N LYS A 74 -5.32 -10.55 -6.90
CA LYS A 74 -6.00 -11.81 -7.17
C LYS A 74 -6.52 -11.79 -8.59
N VAL A 75 -6.12 -12.79 -9.38
CA VAL A 75 -6.53 -12.94 -10.77
C VAL A 75 -7.87 -13.66 -10.81
N LEU A 76 -8.90 -12.99 -11.32
CA LEU A 76 -10.25 -13.53 -11.44
C LEU A 76 -10.44 -14.23 -12.80
N PRO A 77 -11.45 -15.12 -12.96
CA PRO A 77 -11.71 -15.79 -14.23
C PRO A 77 -11.97 -14.86 -15.42
N SER A 78 -12.40 -13.63 -15.16
CA SER A 78 -12.65 -12.60 -16.17
C SER A 78 -11.38 -11.89 -16.66
N PHE A 79 -10.21 -12.18 -16.07
CA PHE A 79 -8.96 -11.57 -16.46
C PHE A 79 -8.58 -11.92 -17.89
N LYS A 80 -8.22 -10.90 -18.67
CA LYS A 80 -7.67 -11.07 -20.02
C LYS A 80 -6.18 -10.84 -19.97
N ALA A 81 -5.39 -11.82 -20.41
CA ALA A 81 -3.95 -11.73 -20.43
C ALA A 81 -3.49 -10.52 -21.25
N GLY A 82 -2.53 -9.78 -20.70
CA GLY A 82 -1.95 -8.60 -21.31
C GLY A 82 -1.05 -7.87 -20.32
N PRO A 83 -0.14 -7.01 -20.81
CA PRO A 83 0.72 -6.25 -19.92
C PRO A 83 -0.11 -5.23 -19.12
N MET A 84 0.08 -5.20 -17.81
CA MET A 84 -0.48 -4.18 -16.94
C MET A 84 0.32 -2.88 -17.10
N LYS A 85 -0.36 -1.75 -17.22
CA LYS A 85 0.29 -0.44 -17.17
C LYS A 85 0.96 -0.24 -15.81
N ARG A 86 2.09 0.44 -15.80
CA ARG A 86 2.79 0.77 -14.54
C ARG A 86 1.86 1.57 -13.63
N PRO A 87 1.65 1.12 -12.38
CA PRO A 87 0.85 1.88 -11.43
C PRO A 87 1.45 3.27 -11.16
N VAL A 88 0.60 4.28 -11.14
CA VAL A 88 0.98 5.68 -10.90
C VAL A 88 0.54 6.09 -9.51
N ALA A 89 1.48 6.60 -8.70
CA ALA A 89 1.16 7.16 -7.40
C ALA A 89 0.95 8.68 -7.50
N THR A 90 -0.03 9.18 -6.75
CA THR A 90 -0.30 10.62 -6.63
C THR A 90 -0.07 11.08 -5.21
N ALA A 91 0.70 12.15 -5.04
CA ALA A 91 0.99 12.75 -3.76
C ALA A 91 -0.11 13.73 -3.32
N ALA A 92 -0.04 14.16 -2.06
CA ALA A 92 -0.98 15.10 -1.46
C ALA A 92 -1.04 16.47 -2.18
N ASP A 93 0.05 16.87 -2.83
CA ASP A 93 0.14 18.10 -3.66
C ASP A 93 -0.36 17.91 -5.09
N GLY A 94 -0.83 16.71 -5.46
CA GLY A 94 -1.32 16.38 -6.80
C GLY A 94 -0.25 15.96 -7.79
N ILE A 95 1.04 15.97 -7.43
CA ILE A 95 2.11 15.49 -8.30
C ILE A 95 2.05 13.97 -8.42
N THR A 96 2.24 13.47 -9.64
CA THR A 96 2.23 12.04 -9.95
C THR A 96 3.64 11.49 -10.12
N TYR A 97 3.83 10.23 -9.71
CA TYR A 97 5.10 9.53 -9.77
C TYR A 97 4.95 8.16 -10.40
N ASN A 98 5.91 7.81 -11.25
CA ASN A 98 6.00 6.49 -11.85
C ASN A 98 6.84 5.56 -10.96
N THR A 99 6.48 4.28 -10.96
CA THR A 99 7.28 3.26 -10.27
C THR A 99 8.56 2.92 -11.04
N SER A 100 9.58 2.44 -10.33
CA SER A 100 10.78 1.86 -10.91
C SER A 100 10.55 0.47 -11.54
N VAL A 101 9.40 -0.15 -11.28
CA VAL A 101 8.99 -1.39 -11.96
C VAL A 101 8.66 -1.07 -13.41
N GLN A 102 9.32 -1.74 -14.35
CA GLN A 102 9.14 -1.47 -15.78
C GLN A 102 8.02 -2.29 -16.42
N PHE A 103 7.86 -3.52 -15.96
CA PHE A 103 6.86 -4.44 -16.47
C PHE A 103 6.30 -5.28 -15.32
N VAL A 104 5.01 -5.56 -15.35
CA VAL A 104 4.33 -6.44 -14.39
C VAL A 104 3.65 -7.56 -15.17
N ASP A 105 4.04 -8.79 -14.88
CA ASP A 105 3.37 -9.99 -15.38
C ASP A 105 2.16 -10.30 -14.48
N ALA A 106 1.02 -9.69 -14.82
CA ALA A 106 -0.14 -9.67 -13.95
C ALA A 106 -0.90 -11.00 -13.89
N GLY A 107 -0.71 -11.90 -14.84
CA GLY A 107 -1.53 -13.10 -14.99
C GLY A 107 -0.79 -14.43 -14.84
N SER A 108 0.49 -14.42 -14.48
CA SER A 108 1.31 -15.64 -14.41
C SER A 108 0.94 -16.57 -13.25
N VAL A 109 0.40 -16.03 -12.17
CA VAL A 109 -0.03 -16.78 -10.98
C VAL A 109 -1.37 -16.23 -10.46
N PRO A 110 -2.23 -17.07 -9.81
CA PRO A 110 -3.58 -16.67 -9.44
C PRO A 110 -3.65 -15.63 -8.32
N GLU A 111 -2.69 -15.64 -7.40
CA GLU A 111 -2.61 -14.67 -6.29
C GLU A 111 -1.15 -14.33 -6.03
N TYR A 112 -0.86 -13.06 -5.83
CA TYR A 112 0.49 -12.58 -5.52
C TYR A 112 0.45 -11.19 -4.87
N SER A 113 1.56 -10.80 -4.28
CA SER A 113 1.85 -9.42 -3.89
C SER A 113 2.93 -8.84 -4.78
N CYS A 114 2.98 -7.52 -4.90
CA CYS A 114 4.07 -6.83 -5.56
C CYS A 114 4.38 -5.52 -4.82
N GLU A 115 5.65 -5.22 -4.63
CA GLU A 115 6.12 -3.98 -4.03
C GLU A 115 6.52 -3.00 -5.13
N PHE A 116 5.74 -1.92 -5.28
CA PHE A 116 6.02 -0.85 -6.22
C PHE A 116 6.84 0.25 -5.56
N VAL A 117 7.97 0.60 -6.17
CA VAL A 117 8.91 1.58 -5.63
C VAL A 117 8.74 2.92 -6.34
N TYR A 118 8.55 3.98 -5.56
CA TYR A 118 8.43 5.36 -6.04
C TYR A 118 9.54 6.22 -5.44
N ARG A 119 10.34 6.85 -6.30
CA ARG A 119 11.30 7.87 -5.88
C ARG A 119 10.57 9.21 -5.82
N VAL A 120 10.55 9.81 -4.65
CA VAL A 120 9.84 11.07 -4.40
C VAL A 120 10.73 12.01 -3.57
N PRO A 121 10.53 13.32 -3.63
CA PRO A 121 11.21 14.26 -2.73
C PRO A 121 10.97 13.87 -1.26
N ARG A 122 11.97 14.08 -0.42
CA ARG A 122 11.88 13.79 1.01
C ARG A 122 10.72 14.55 1.65
N GLY A 123 9.92 13.83 2.45
CA GLY A 123 8.72 14.36 3.10
C GLY A 123 7.46 14.29 2.23
N THR A 124 7.54 13.79 0.98
CA THR A 124 6.34 13.57 0.15
C THR A 124 5.45 12.50 0.76
N VAL A 125 4.15 12.80 0.83
CA VAL A 125 3.12 11.86 1.27
C VAL A 125 2.31 11.42 0.07
N LEU A 126 2.37 10.13 -0.28
CA LEU A 126 1.56 9.53 -1.32
C LEU A 126 0.13 9.32 -0.80
N LYS A 127 -0.89 9.66 -1.60
CA LYS A 127 -2.30 9.60 -1.21
C LYS A 127 -3.10 8.57 -1.97
N SER A 128 -2.78 8.33 -3.23
CA SER A 128 -3.49 7.36 -4.05
C SER A 128 -2.59 6.63 -5.02
N LEU A 129 -3.03 5.45 -5.42
CA LEU A 129 -2.40 4.61 -6.43
C LEU A 129 -3.41 4.34 -7.54
N GLN A 130 -3.03 4.62 -8.77
CA GLN A 130 -3.81 4.24 -9.94
C GLN A 130 -3.27 2.94 -10.52
N VAL A 131 -4.12 1.91 -10.55
CA VAL A 131 -3.85 0.62 -11.20
C VAL A 131 -4.86 0.46 -12.32
N GLU A 132 -4.40 0.47 -13.57
CA GLU A 132 -5.25 0.55 -14.76
C GLU A 132 -6.25 1.74 -14.64
N SER A 133 -7.55 1.47 -14.64
CA SER A 133 -8.59 2.49 -14.45
C SER A 133 -9.05 2.67 -12.99
N ALA A 134 -8.57 1.84 -12.07
CA ALA A 134 -8.93 1.94 -10.65
C ALA A 134 -8.01 2.89 -9.89
N THR A 135 -8.57 3.67 -8.99
CA THR A 135 -7.82 4.52 -8.04
C THR A 135 -8.06 4.01 -6.63
N LEU A 136 -6.97 3.68 -5.93
CA LEU A 136 -7.00 3.20 -4.55
C LEU A 136 -6.39 4.26 -3.63
N ASP A 137 -7.04 4.50 -2.49
CA ASP A 137 -6.47 5.33 -1.43
C ASP A 137 -5.30 4.61 -0.77
N LEU A 138 -4.23 5.34 -0.49
CA LEU A 138 -3.07 4.82 0.22
C LEU A 138 -3.20 5.10 1.72
N PRO A 139 -2.84 4.13 2.59
CA PRO A 139 -2.73 4.36 4.02
C PRO A 139 -1.55 5.29 4.32
N ALA A 140 -1.50 5.82 5.54
CA ALA A 140 -0.32 6.52 6.02
C ALA A 140 0.91 5.60 6.01
N LEU A 141 2.10 6.21 5.92
CA LEU A 141 3.37 5.46 6.03
C LEU A 141 3.40 4.68 7.35
N ASP A 142 3.74 3.40 7.27
CA ASP A 142 4.10 2.61 8.43
C ASP A 142 5.39 3.18 9.04
N LYS A 143 5.34 3.41 10.37
CA LYS A 143 6.47 4.00 11.12
C LYS A 143 7.55 2.96 11.38
#